data_6ce3a02121ce2c6f39aafd93470f1d11
#
_entry.id   6ce3a02121ce2c6f39aafd93470f1d11
#
_cell.length_a   1.000
_cell.length_b   1.000
_cell.length_c   1.000
_cell.angle_alpha   90.00
_cell.angle_beta   90.00
_cell.angle_gamma   90.00
#
_symmetry.space_group_name_H-M   'P 1'
#
loop_
_entity.id
_entity.type
_entity.pdbx_description
1 polymer ?
#
loop_
_entity_poly.entity_id
_entity_poly.type
_entity_poly.pdbx_seq_one_letter_code
_entity_poly.pdbx_strand_id
1 'polypeptide(L)'
;MSIDNELNWSQGLGKSPEEFVSNWNKLIDSISNDQDTITFFSIDPDGIYQVSTAKETFVYQFGSTENIFVLNLNVSNNVVNAIEFFSPTSTDEITSQQTKLFFLMIISISDDSLDKDERETVLVDLGLYEELLDPNEYGGTILKNQIQYEIEPIVVENQMVELIFTVGYFQNKFKS
;
A
#
# COMPACT_ATOMS: atom_id res chain seq x y z
N MET A 1 8.91 -9.02 36.78
CA MET A 1 8.44 -7.73 36.24
C MET A 1 8.19 -7.91 34.77
N SER A 2 6.97 -8.31 34.40
CA SER A 2 6.59 -8.46 33.01
C SER A 2 6.30 -7.07 32.46
N ILE A 3 7.08 -6.65 31.51
CA ILE A 3 6.74 -5.48 30.69
C ILE A 3 5.76 -6.01 29.66
N ASP A 4 4.47 -5.91 29.94
CA ASP A 4 3.41 -6.10 28.98
C ASP A 4 3.47 -4.92 28.00
N ASN A 5 4.29 -5.05 26.99
CA ASN A 5 4.18 -4.26 25.79
C ASN A 5 3.01 -4.81 24.96
N GLU A 6 1.80 -4.63 25.43
CA GLU A 6 0.63 -4.62 24.58
C GLU A 6 0.77 -3.40 23.66
N LEU A 7 1.33 -3.63 22.47
CA LEU A 7 1.26 -2.64 21.41
C LEU A 7 -0.22 -2.43 21.11
N ASN A 8 -0.68 -1.26 21.46
CA ASN A 8 -2.07 -0.89 21.43
C ASN A 8 -2.51 -0.77 19.97
N TRP A 9 -3.27 -1.76 19.49
CA TRP A 9 -3.88 -1.77 18.14
C TRP A 9 -4.69 -0.51 17.81
N SER A 10 -4.96 0.33 18.80
CA SER A 10 -5.68 1.58 18.64
C SER A 10 -4.87 2.66 17.92
N GLN A 11 -3.57 2.50 17.74
CA GLN A 11 -2.75 3.52 17.12
C GLN A 11 -2.75 3.42 15.59
N GLY A 12 -2.86 2.20 15.01
CA GLY A 12 -2.87 2.00 13.56
C GLY A 12 -1.84 2.88 12.83
N LEU A 13 -2.11 3.23 11.60
CA LEU A 13 -1.29 4.19 10.83
C LEU A 13 -1.59 5.67 11.19
N GLY A 14 -2.37 5.91 12.24
CA GLY A 14 -2.69 7.24 12.76
C GLY A 14 -3.60 8.08 11.86
N LYS A 15 -4.24 7.47 10.85
CA LYS A 15 -5.10 8.15 9.89
C LYS A 15 -6.45 7.46 9.78
N SER A 16 -7.52 8.25 9.65
CA SER A 16 -8.83 7.69 9.29
C SER A 16 -8.87 7.31 7.80
N PRO A 17 -9.84 6.50 7.37
CA PRO A 17 -10.03 6.19 5.95
C PRO A 17 -10.22 7.45 5.11
N GLU A 18 -10.98 8.42 5.59
CA GLU A 18 -11.24 9.69 4.89
C GLU A 18 -9.95 10.51 4.75
N GLU A 19 -9.13 10.56 5.79
CA GLU A 19 -7.82 11.23 5.73
C GLU A 19 -6.89 10.55 4.75
N PHE A 20 -6.89 9.22 4.71
CA PHE A 20 -6.09 8.46 3.74
C PHE A 20 -6.50 8.79 2.31
N VAL A 21 -7.79 8.70 1.98
CA VAL A 21 -8.34 9.01 0.65
C VAL A 21 -8.06 10.47 0.27
N SER A 22 -8.25 11.41 1.20
CA SER A 22 -7.95 12.83 0.96
C SER A 22 -6.47 13.06 0.63
N ASN A 23 -5.57 12.41 1.37
CA ASN A 23 -4.13 12.54 1.12
C ASN A 23 -3.73 11.88 -0.22
N TRP A 24 -4.31 10.73 -0.54
CA TRP A 24 -4.13 10.07 -1.83
C TRP A 24 -4.51 11.01 -2.99
N ASN A 25 -5.73 11.55 -2.97
CA ASN A 25 -6.21 12.41 -4.05
C ASN A 25 -5.39 13.70 -4.17
N LYS A 26 -4.95 14.29 -3.06
CA LYS A 26 -4.03 15.45 -3.09
C LYS A 26 -2.68 15.11 -3.74
N LEU A 27 -2.15 13.91 -3.51
CA LEU A 27 -0.92 13.49 -4.16
C LEU A 27 -1.15 13.31 -5.67
N ILE A 28 -2.23 12.66 -6.08
CA ILE A 28 -2.58 12.53 -7.51
C ILE A 28 -2.69 13.90 -8.18
N ASP A 29 -3.40 14.85 -7.58
CA ASP A 29 -3.53 16.22 -8.09
C ASP A 29 -2.18 16.95 -8.19
N SER A 30 -1.24 16.63 -7.29
CA SER A 30 0.08 17.28 -7.27
C SER A 30 1.04 16.76 -8.35
N ILE A 31 0.88 15.50 -8.78
CA ILE A 31 1.79 14.86 -9.73
C ILE A 31 1.31 14.89 -11.17
N SER A 32 0.04 15.20 -11.41
CA SER A 32 -0.54 15.27 -12.75
C SER A 32 -1.33 16.56 -12.96
N ASN A 33 -1.13 17.17 -14.14
CA ASN A 33 -1.99 18.25 -14.64
C ASN A 33 -2.97 17.72 -15.71
N ASP A 34 -2.92 16.44 -16.02
CA ASP A 34 -3.80 15.80 -16.99
C ASP A 34 -5.07 15.31 -16.30
N GLN A 35 -6.23 15.87 -16.72
CA GLN A 35 -7.52 15.58 -16.11
C GLN A 35 -7.92 14.11 -16.21
N ASP A 36 -7.55 13.44 -17.30
CA ASP A 36 -7.87 12.03 -17.49
C ASP A 36 -7.08 11.17 -16.50
N THR A 37 -5.79 11.46 -16.35
CA THR A 37 -4.93 10.79 -15.36
C THR A 37 -5.46 11.00 -13.94
N ILE A 38 -5.85 12.22 -13.58
CA ILE A 38 -6.44 12.54 -12.27
C ILE A 38 -7.71 11.71 -12.07
N THR A 39 -8.58 11.67 -13.05
CA THR A 39 -9.85 10.93 -12.97
C THR A 39 -9.63 9.43 -12.81
N PHE A 40 -8.65 8.85 -13.54
CA PHE A 40 -8.38 7.40 -13.47
C PHE A 40 -7.77 6.95 -12.15
N PHE A 41 -6.98 7.78 -11.50
CA PHE A 41 -6.20 7.37 -10.33
C PHE A 41 -6.68 7.99 -9.02
N SER A 42 -7.64 8.90 -9.06
CA SER A 42 -8.30 9.38 -7.85
C SER A 42 -9.22 8.31 -7.27
N ILE A 43 -9.26 8.27 -5.95
CA ILE A 43 -10.16 7.39 -5.21
C ILE A 43 -11.48 8.09 -4.98
N ASP A 44 -12.60 7.45 -5.34
CA ASP A 44 -13.93 7.90 -4.96
C ASP A 44 -14.11 7.69 -3.44
N PRO A 45 -14.39 8.75 -2.67
CA PRO A 45 -14.63 8.63 -1.23
C PRO A 45 -15.80 7.72 -0.87
N ASP A 46 -16.78 7.57 -1.78
CA ASP A 46 -17.94 6.68 -1.64
C ASP A 46 -17.66 5.25 -2.12
N GLY A 47 -16.39 4.88 -2.25
CA GLY A 47 -15.94 3.60 -2.74
C GLY A 47 -16.57 2.39 -2.06
N ILE A 48 -16.35 1.22 -2.64
CA ILE A 48 -16.97 -0.03 -2.18
C ILE A 48 -16.56 -0.32 -0.74
N TYR A 49 -17.56 -0.51 0.10
CA TYR A 49 -17.40 -0.79 1.51
C TYR A 49 -17.81 -2.23 1.85
N GLN A 50 -16.96 -2.92 2.56
CA GLN A 50 -17.23 -4.26 3.03
C GLN A 50 -17.01 -4.36 4.53
N VAL A 51 -18.07 -4.71 5.27
CA VAL A 51 -18.02 -4.95 6.72
C VAL A 51 -17.88 -6.44 6.97
N SER A 52 -16.86 -6.85 7.72
CA SER A 52 -16.84 -8.16 8.37
C SER A 52 -17.21 -8.00 9.86
N THR A 53 -17.60 -9.10 10.51
CA THR A 53 -18.05 -9.08 11.92
C THR A 53 -17.02 -8.57 12.93
N ALA A 54 -15.76 -8.40 12.53
CA ALA A 54 -14.67 -7.96 13.40
C ALA A 54 -13.81 -6.81 12.83
N LYS A 55 -13.93 -6.51 11.53
CA LYS A 55 -13.12 -5.49 10.85
C LYS A 55 -13.95 -4.82 9.77
N GLU A 56 -13.74 -3.54 9.62
CA GLU A 56 -14.23 -2.79 8.48
C GLU A 56 -13.12 -2.78 7.43
N THR A 57 -13.45 -3.11 6.19
CA THR A 57 -12.53 -3.03 5.06
C THR A 57 -13.16 -2.14 3.99
N PHE A 58 -12.46 -1.07 3.65
CA PHE A 58 -12.81 -0.21 2.53
C PHE A 58 -12.04 -0.69 1.31
N VAL A 59 -12.76 -0.99 0.23
CA VAL A 59 -12.19 -1.49 -1.01
C VAL A 59 -12.39 -0.45 -2.10
N TYR A 60 -11.31 0.00 -2.69
CA TYR A 60 -11.30 0.96 -3.79
C TYR A 60 -10.69 0.33 -5.02
N GLN A 61 -11.31 0.54 -6.16
CA GLN A 61 -10.80 0.12 -7.47
C GLN A 61 -10.61 1.35 -8.34
N PHE A 62 -9.49 1.41 -9.03
CA PHE A 62 -9.17 2.50 -9.95
C PHE A 62 -8.22 2.03 -11.06
N GLY A 63 -7.99 2.89 -12.04
CA GLY A 63 -7.20 2.58 -13.22
C GLY A 63 -8.06 2.37 -14.47
N SER A 64 -7.47 1.78 -15.50
CA SER A 64 -8.15 1.47 -16.75
C SER A 64 -8.77 0.08 -16.74
N THR A 65 -9.59 -0.24 -17.76
CA THR A 65 -10.15 -1.59 -17.91
C THR A 65 -9.10 -2.68 -18.13
N GLU A 66 -7.91 -2.31 -18.55
CA GLU A 66 -6.80 -3.25 -18.81
C GLU A 66 -5.88 -3.37 -17.59
N ASN A 67 -5.77 -2.31 -16.79
CA ASN A 67 -4.91 -2.23 -15.62
C ASN A 67 -5.72 -1.73 -14.41
N ILE A 68 -6.32 -2.66 -13.69
CA ILE A 68 -7.10 -2.37 -12.48
C ILE A 68 -6.18 -2.50 -11.26
N PHE A 69 -6.15 -1.44 -10.47
CA PHE A 69 -5.53 -1.43 -9.15
C PHE A 69 -6.60 -1.57 -8.08
N VAL A 70 -6.29 -2.29 -7.02
CA VAL A 70 -7.20 -2.45 -5.88
C VAL A 70 -6.49 -2.02 -4.60
N LEU A 71 -7.12 -1.15 -3.85
CA LEU A 71 -6.64 -0.69 -2.55
C LEU A 71 -7.63 -1.11 -1.46
N ASN A 72 -7.17 -1.90 -0.53
CA ASN A 72 -7.92 -2.28 0.66
C ASN A 72 -7.38 -1.54 1.88
N LEU A 73 -8.23 -0.81 2.58
CA LEU A 73 -7.93 -0.22 3.88
C LEU A 73 -8.63 -1.05 4.95
N ASN A 74 -7.87 -1.75 5.76
CA ASN A 74 -8.37 -2.46 6.93
C ASN A 74 -8.44 -1.49 8.11
N VAL A 75 -9.63 -1.31 8.68
CA VAL A 75 -9.94 -0.26 9.65
C VAL A 75 -10.42 -0.86 10.96
N SER A 76 -10.07 -0.24 12.05
CA SER A 76 -10.56 -0.54 13.39
C SER A 76 -10.67 0.76 14.18
N ASN A 77 -11.81 1.00 14.82
CA ASN A 77 -12.04 2.23 15.58
C ASN A 77 -11.81 3.52 14.76
N ASN A 78 -12.22 3.51 13.50
CA ASN A 78 -12.01 4.61 12.55
C ASN A 78 -10.54 4.95 12.26
N VAL A 79 -9.63 4.00 12.45
CA VAL A 79 -8.20 4.14 12.13
C VAL A 79 -7.78 3.06 11.18
N VAL A 80 -7.05 3.41 10.12
CA VAL A 80 -6.45 2.46 9.19
C VAL A 80 -5.34 1.70 9.91
N ASN A 81 -5.47 0.38 10.01
CA ASN A 81 -4.51 -0.48 10.68
C ASN A 81 -3.56 -1.18 9.71
N ALA A 82 -4.07 -1.53 8.55
CA ALA A 82 -3.29 -2.12 7.48
C ALA A 82 -3.83 -1.72 6.12
N ILE A 83 -2.95 -1.71 5.16
CA ILE A 83 -3.20 -1.42 3.76
C ILE A 83 -2.76 -2.64 2.97
N GLU A 84 -3.60 -3.08 2.04
CA GLU A 84 -3.23 -4.08 1.04
C GLU A 84 -3.49 -3.45 -0.34
N PHE A 85 -2.46 -3.37 -1.13
CA PHE A 85 -2.52 -2.80 -2.46
C PHE A 85 -2.16 -3.85 -3.50
N PHE A 86 -3.08 -4.10 -4.40
CA PHE A 86 -2.95 -5.08 -5.47
C PHE A 86 -2.65 -4.35 -6.78
N SER A 87 -1.52 -4.66 -7.36
CA SER A 87 -1.08 -4.08 -8.62
C SER A 87 -0.97 -5.16 -9.68
N PRO A 88 -1.56 -4.96 -10.86
CA PRO A 88 -1.32 -5.86 -11.99
C PRO A 88 0.15 -5.83 -12.34
N THR A 89 0.68 -6.97 -12.76
CA THR A 89 2.02 -7.02 -13.34
C THR A 89 1.92 -6.87 -14.84
N SER A 90 2.68 -5.97 -15.38
CA SER A 90 2.83 -5.77 -16.81
C SER A 90 4.32 -5.68 -17.14
N THR A 91 4.67 -6.17 -18.32
CA THR A 91 6.00 -5.97 -18.89
C THR A 91 6.15 -4.58 -19.51
N ASP A 92 5.06 -3.79 -19.53
CA ASP A 92 5.13 -2.44 -20.05
C ASP A 92 5.67 -1.47 -18.98
N GLU A 93 6.50 -0.55 -19.44
CA GLU A 93 7.19 0.42 -18.59
C GLU A 93 6.23 1.35 -17.86
N ILE A 94 5.10 1.70 -18.48
CA ILE A 94 4.13 2.64 -17.92
C ILE A 94 3.47 2.04 -16.68
N THR A 95 2.96 0.83 -16.76
CA THR A 95 2.33 0.14 -15.62
C THR A 95 3.34 -0.08 -14.49
N SER A 96 4.58 -0.43 -14.83
CA SER A 96 5.65 -0.59 -13.85
C SER A 96 5.95 0.71 -13.10
N GLN A 97 6.03 1.83 -13.80
CA GLN A 97 6.25 3.16 -13.20
C GLN A 97 5.06 3.58 -12.34
N GLN A 98 3.83 3.32 -12.77
CA GLN A 98 2.62 3.58 -11.99
C GLN A 98 2.61 2.78 -10.69
N THR A 99 2.94 1.50 -10.74
CA THR A 99 3.03 0.64 -9.56
C THR A 99 4.01 1.19 -8.54
N LYS A 100 5.23 1.56 -8.97
CA LYS A 100 6.23 2.18 -8.08
C LYS A 100 5.73 3.48 -7.46
N LEU A 101 5.10 4.33 -8.28
CA LEU A 101 4.54 5.59 -7.83
C LEU A 101 3.48 5.38 -6.74
N PHE A 102 2.56 4.44 -6.93
CA PHE A 102 1.52 4.16 -5.95
C PHE A 102 2.09 3.58 -4.66
N PHE A 103 3.11 2.73 -4.73
CA PHE A 103 3.79 2.26 -3.54
C PHE A 103 4.46 3.42 -2.77
N LEU A 104 5.13 4.35 -3.47
CA LEU A 104 5.71 5.55 -2.85
C LEU A 104 4.63 6.43 -2.20
N MET A 105 3.47 6.57 -2.83
CA MET A 105 2.34 7.32 -2.26
C MET A 105 1.84 6.65 -0.97
N ILE A 106 1.67 5.32 -0.98
CA ILE A 106 1.25 4.56 0.21
C ILE A 106 2.26 4.72 1.33
N ILE A 107 3.56 4.59 1.05
CA ILE A 107 4.63 4.81 2.05
C ILE A 107 4.54 6.23 2.62
N SER A 108 4.39 7.24 1.74
CA SER A 108 4.29 8.64 2.14
C SER A 108 3.10 8.94 3.05
N ILE A 109 1.95 8.30 2.78
CA ILE A 109 0.75 8.48 3.59
C ILE A 109 0.85 7.70 4.90
N SER A 110 1.47 6.53 4.87
CA SER A 110 1.60 5.65 6.04
C SER A 110 2.62 6.16 7.06
N ASP A 111 3.71 6.77 6.59
CA ASP A 111 4.76 7.34 7.43
C ASP A 111 5.22 8.68 6.86
N ASP A 112 4.63 9.75 7.34
CA ASP A 112 4.93 11.12 6.93
C ASP A 112 6.25 11.65 7.50
N SER A 113 6.88 10.92 8.40
CA SER A 113 8.21 11.25 8.94
C SER A 113 9.35 10.91 7.98
N LEU A 114 9.11 10.04 6.98
CA LEU A 114 10.11 9.66 5.99
C LEU A 114 10.28 10.76 4.94
N ASP A 115 11.52 11.14 4.66
CA ASP A 115 11.83 11.99 3.52
C ASP A 115 11.78 11.21 2.19
N LYS A 116 12.02 11.91 1.08
CA LYS A 116 11.93 11.30 -0.25
C LYS A 116 12.93 10.15 -0.42
N ASP A 117 14.18 10.36 -0.02
CA ASP A 117 15.25 9.37 -0.22
C ASP A 117 15.02 8.14 0.66
N GLU A 118 14.49 8.33 1.86
CA GLU A 118 14.12 7.24 2.76
C GLU A 118 12.97 6.40 2.20
N ARG A 119 11.96 7.02 1.57
CA ARG A 119 10.84 6.29 0.92
C ARG A 119 11.34 5.47 -0.27
N GLU A 120 12.22 6.05 -1.09
CA GLU A 120 12.84 5.32 -2.21
C GLU A 120 13.69 4.15 -1.69
N THR A 121 14.41 4.33 -0.58
CA THR A 121 15.18 3.26 0.06
C THR A 121 14.28 2.10 0.50
N VAL A 122 13.07 2.37 1.02
CA VAL A 122 12.10 1.33 1.38
C VAL A 122 11.79 0.45 0.16
N LEU A 123 11.55 1.03 -1.02
CA LEU A 123 11.27 0.26 -2.23
C LEU A 123 12.49 -0.55 -2.70
N VAL A 124 13.67 0.06 -2.66
CA VAL A 124 14.92 -0.63 -3.04
C VAL A 124 15.18 -1.84 -2.13
N ASP A 125 15.02 -1.66 -0.83
CA ASP A 125 15.21 -2.74 0.16
C ASP A 125 14.16 -3.86 0.01
N LEU A 126 12.99 -3.56 -0.57
CA LEU A 126 11.98 -4.56 -0.96
C LEU A 126 12.24 -5.21 -2.33
N GLY A 127 13.34 -4.88 -2.98
CA GLY A 127 13.73 -5.46 -4.28
C GLY A 127 13.12 -4.78 -5.50
N LEU A 128 12.47 -3.64 -5.34
CA LEU A 128 11.91 -2.87 -6.47
C LEU A 128 12.96 -1.95 -7.09
N TYR A 129 13.86 -2.53 -7.86
CA TYR A 129 14.83 -1.81 -8.66
C TYR A 129 14.22 -1.26 -9.97
N GLU A 130 15.07 -0.68 -10.83
CA GLU A 130 14.64 0.02 -12.05
C GLU A 130 13.90 -0.87 -13.06
N GLU A 131 14.13 -2.17 -13.07
CA GLU A 131 13.49 -3.10 -14.00
C GLU A 131 12.80 -4.24 -13.23
N LEU A 132 11.48 -4.34 -13.36
CA LEU A 132 10.65 -5.40 -12.79
C LEU A 132 10.76 -6.68 -13.67
N LEU A 133 11.87 -7.41 -13.63
CA LEU A 133 12.12 -8.44 -14.61
C LEU A 133 12.05 -9.88 -14.10
N ASP A 134 12.32 -10.14 -12.82
CA ASP A 134 12.31 -11.52 -12.31
C ASP A 134 11.42 -11.66 -11.07
N PRO A 135 10.31 -12.43 -11.15
CA PRO A 135 9.44 -12.69 -10.01
C PRO A 135 10.16 -13.30 -8.80
N ASN A 136 11.30 -13.96 -9.03
CA ASN A 136 12.05 -14.57 -7.94
C ASN A 136 12.93 -13.57 -7.18
N GLU A 137 13.11 -12.37 -7.72
CA GLU A 137 13.89 -11.30 -7.08
C GLU A 137 13.01 -10.36 -6.26
N TYR A 138 11.67 -10.44 -6.40
CA TYR A 138 10.73 -9.65 -5.63
C TYR A 138 10.29 -10.39 -4.39
N GLY A 139 9.98 -9.60 -3.45
CA GLY A 139 9.47 -10.07 -2.20
C GLY A 139 10.44 -9.73 -1.10
N GLY A 140 9.88 -9.39 0.00
CA GLY A 140 10.64 -9.03 1.18
C GLY A 140 9.74 -8.31 2.15
N THR A 141 10.25 -8.27 3.37
CA THR A 141 9.61 -7.58 4.46
C THR A 141 10.64 -6.69 5.11
N ILE A 142 10.33 -5.42 5.24
CA ILE A 142 11.16 -4.48 6.01
C ILE A 142 10.35 -3.83 7.11
N LEU A 143 11.02 -3.49 8.18
CA LEU A 143 10.46 -2.77 9.32
C LEU A 143 11.17 -1.42 9.44
N LYS A 144 10.41 -0.33 9.36
CA LYS A 144 10.90 1.03 9.59
C LYS A 144 9.88 1.80 10.44
N ASN A 145 10.34 2.47 11.47
CA ASN A 145 9.48 3.24 12.39
C ASN A 145 8.28 2.46 12.95
N GLN A 146 8.45 1.15 13.22
CA GLN A 146 7.40 0.23 13.65
C GLN A 146 6.33 -0.07 12.58
N ILE A 147 6.51 0.38 11.36
CA ILE A 147 5.67 0.05 10.21
C ILE A 147 6.37 -1.04 9.42
N GLN A 148 5.65 -2.13 9.18
CA GLN A 148 6.08 -3.20 8.31
C GLN A 148 5.60 -2.93 6.89
N TYR A 149 6.51 -3.04 5.96
CA TYR A 149 6.27 -3.01 4.52
C TYR A 149 6.62 -4.36 3.94
N GLU A 150 5.75 -4.91 3.13
CA GLU A 150 5.92 -6.24 2.54
C GLU A 150 5.45 -6.24 1.10
N ILE A 151 6.23 -6.87 0.22
CA ILE A 151 5.85 -7.15 -1.15
C ILE A 151 5.80 -8.64 -1.36
N GLU A 152 4.68 -9.13 -1.89
CA GLU A 152 4.47 -10.51 -2.27
C GLU A 152 4.07 -10.61 -3.74
N PRO A 153 4.88 -11.30 -4.58
CA PRO A 153 4.49 -11.59 -5.95
C PRO A 153 3.52 -12.79 -5.99
N ILE A 154 2.44 -12.66 -6.72
CA ILE A 154 1.55 -13.78 -7.04
C ILE A 154 1.98 -14.36 -8.37
N VAL A 155 2.39 -15.62 -8.35
CA VAL A 155 2.92 -16.35 -9.51
C VAL A 155 1.96 -17.48 -9.89
N VAL A 156 1.51 -17.49 -11.14
CA VAL A 156 0.69 -18.55 -11.71
C VAL A 156 1.42 -19.12 -12.93
N GLU A 157 1.62 -20.44 -12.95
CA GLU A 157 2.30 -21.13 -14.07
C GLU A 157 3.67 -20.52 -14.44
N ASN A 158 4.46 -20.14 -13.43
CA ASN A 158 5.76 -19.46 -13.56
C ASN A 158 5.70 -18.05 -14.18
N GLN A 159 4.51 -17.45 -14.22
CA GLN A 159 4.34 -16.05 -14.60
C GLN A 159 3.84 -15.27 -13.40
N MET A 160 4.49 -14.15 -13.13
CA MET A 160 4.01 -13.19 -12.13
C MET A 160 2.78 -12.50 -12.71
N VAL A 161 1.66 -12.58 -11.99
CA VAL A 161 0.37 -12.01 -12.43
C VAL A 161 -0.03 -10.80 -11.63
N GLU A 162 0.45 -10.68 -10.40
CA GLU A 162 0.08 -9.59 -9.50
C GLU A 162 1.17 -9.36 -8.45
N LEU A 163 1.29 -8.13 -7.97
CA LEU A 163 2.07 -7.78 -6.79
C LEU A 163 1.12 -7.32 -5.69
N ILE A 164 1.30 -7.86 -4.50
CA ILE A 164 0.60 -7.40 -3.31
C ILE A 164 1.58 -6.59 -2.46
N PHE A 165 1.26 -5.34 -2.20
CA PHE A 165 2.00 -4.48 -1.28
C PHE A 165 1.19 -4.31 0.00
N THR A 166 1.73 -4.81 1.10
CA THR A 166 1.09 -4.74 2.41
C THR A 166 1.85 -3.78 3.32
N VAL A 167 1.12 -2.91 3.98
CA VAL A 167 1.67 -1.97 4.96
C VAL A 167 0.84 -2.03 6.24
N GLY A 168 1.49 -2.14 7.37
CA GLY A 168 0.80 -2.17 8.66
C GLY A 168 1.75 -2.03 9.84
N TYR A 169 1.21 -1.85 11.03
CA TYR A 169 2.02 -1.84 12.23
C TYR A 169 2.58 -3.22 12.54
N PHE A 170 3.88 -3.28 12.76
CA PHE A 170 4.53 -4.50 13.20
C PHE A 170 4.12 -4.86 14.61
N GLN A 171 3.58 -6.07 14.76
CA GLN A 171 3.35 -6.67 16.06
C GLN A 171 4.39 -7.73 16.33
N ASN A 172 5.22 -7.50 17.34
CA ASN A 172 5.96 -8.59 17.95
C ASN A 172 4.98 -9.52 18.69
N LYS A 173 4.42 -10.49 17.97
CA LYS A 173 3.78 -11.63 18.62
C LYS A 173 4.90 -12.47 19.24
N PHE A 174 5.31 -12.14 20.46
CA PHE A 174 6.04 -13.11 21.24
C PHE A 174 5.10 -14.30 21.43
N LYS A 175 5.42 -15.40 20.75
CA LYS A 175 4.80 -16.69 21.07
C LYS A 175 5.21 -17.01 22.50
N SER A 176 4.24 -16.95 23.41
CA SER A 176 4.30 -17.56 24.73
C SER A 176 4.38 -19.08 24.62
#